data_04a2500f6686335c8b9922c2846a2052
#
_entry.id   04a2500f6686335c8b9922c2846a2052
#
_cell.length_a   1.000
_cell.length_b   1.000
_cell.length_c   1.000
_cell.angle_alpha   90.00
_cell.angle_beta   90.00
_cell.angle_gamma   90.00
#
_symmetry.space_group_name_H-M   'P 1'
#
loop_
_entity.id
_entity.type
_entity.pdbx_description
1 polymer ?
#
loop_
_entity_poly.entity_id
_entity_poly.type
_entity_poly.pdbx_seq_one_letter_code
_entity_poly.pdbx_strand_id
1 'polypeptide(L)'
;MLTITLAAAGGIAGVSGSVAVTDFESKTEASISGRAKLENISGTIKVSTDGTTNATAAATAASAGAVGASTTTAVAVNRSRFDAFIGQGVSINAPSAKIDMKGYLKADAKAIIVSAAGGLAGVGVSVAVAVNRPVSMTYIGITPNGDIIETSKSDVRGQITVSSADVRNTVDGSTKVTSLGLAAGGVAVNGAVALGFNRAKSYAAVNKANVTATGDLTVEAAMNGNTTVYITSVVAGSVAVGASVAVAQIKSENIALIDVTGGTVKAANISVLAGTEANPYDTEALATVITGAAGGTAVALNFAVALNSSVNRAKAGGTSGSLIAEKELKVRADGRT
;
A
#
# COMPACT_ATOMS: atom_id res chain seq x y z
N MET A 1 -14.75 0.72 -1.64
CA MET A 1 -15.53 0.62 -2.90
C MET A 1 -15.58 -0.82 -3.36
N LEU A 2 -16.71 -1.30 -3.87
CA LEU A 2 -16.90 -2.68 -4.29
C LEU A 2 -17.62 -2.70 -5.66
N THR A 3 -17.05 -3.41 -6.61
CA THR A 3 -17.67 -3.71 -7.91
C THR A 3 -17.84 -5.21 -8.05
N ILE A 4 -19.06 -5.66 -8.34
CA ILE A 4 -19.38 -7.07 -8.57
C ILE A 4 -20.06 -7.21 -9.92
N THR A 5 -19.60 -8.18 -10.72
CA THR A 5 -20.22 -8.54 -12.00
C THR A 5 -20.46 -10.03 -12.09
N LEU A 6 -21.59 -10.43 -12.67
CA LEU A 6 -21.97 -11.81 -12.88
C LEU A 6 -22.49 -12.00 -14.31
N ALA A 7 -22.00 -13.01 -15.00
CA ALA A 7 -22.48 -13.40 -16.31
C ALA A 7 -22.72 -14.92 -16.36
N ALA A 8 -23.81 -15.35 -16.99
CA ALA A 8 -24.09 -16.75 -17.22
C ALA A 8 -24.67 -16.96 -18.65
N ALA A 9 -24.26 -18.02 -19.30
CA ALA A 9 -24.78 -18.40 -20.63
C ALA A 9 -24.99 -19.90 -20.74
N GLY A 10 -26.03 -20.32 -21.44
CA GLY A 10 -26.39 -21.71 -21.69
C GLY A 10 -26.96 -21.92 -23.10
N GLY A 11 -27.09 -23.14 -23.55
CA GLY A 11 -27.63 -23.50 -24.87
C GLY A 11 -26.67 -24.42 -25.63
N ILE A 12 -26.86 -24.57 -26.96
CA ILE A 12 -25.94 -25.38 -27.77
C ILE A 12 -24.52 -24.80 -27.76
N ALA A 13 -24.39 -23.47 -27.83
CA ALA A 13 -23.13 -22.75 -27.62
C ALA A 13 -23.37 -21.67 -26.56
N GLY A 14 -22.75 -21.84 -25.39
CA GLY A 14 -22.81 -20.88 -24.29
C GLY A 14 -21.51 -20.05 -24.22
N VAL A 15 -21.61 -18.74 -24.43
CA VAL A 15 -20.48 -17.84 -24.25
C VAL A 15 -20.82 -16.78 -23.20
N SER A 16 -20.03 -16.68 -22.14
CA SER A 16 -20.21 -15.66 -21.07
C SER A 16 -18.94 -14.85 -20.84
N GLY A 17 -19.13 -13.59 -20.51
CA GLY A 17 -18.01 -12.70 -20.16
C GLY A 17 -18.40 -11.77 -19.01
N SER A 18 -17.47 -11.57 -18.07
CA SER A 18 -17.69 -10.68 -16.92
C SER A 18 -16.45 -9.83 -16.66
N VAL A 19 -16.63 -8.53 -16.53
CA VAL A 19 -15.54 -7.58 -16.24
C VAL A 19 -15.92 -6.71 -15.06
N ALA A 20 -15.13 -6.74 -14.00
CA ALA A 20 -15.26 -5.86 -12.84
C ALA A 20 -14.02 -4.98 -12.68
N VAL A 21 -14.20 -3.68 -12.65
CA VAL A 21 -13.10 -2.72 -12.42
C VAL A 21 -13.48 -1.85 -11.24
N THR A 22 -12.61 -1.76 -10.25
CA THR A 22 -12.70 -0.84 -9.13
C THR A 22 -11.42 -0.01 -9.09
N ASP A 23 -11.54 1.28 -9.33
CA ASP A 23 -10.47 2.25 -9.13
C ASP A 23 -10.89 3.18 -8.00
N PHE A 24 -10.16 3.15 -6.91
CA PHE A 24 -10.43 3.93 -5.71
C PHE A 24 -9.29 4.90 -5.46
N GLU A 25 -9.61 6.19 -5.46
CA GLU A 25 -8.72 7.27 -5.10
C GLU A 25 -9.34 8.10 -3.97
N SER A 26 -8.55 8.39 -2.94
CA SER A 26 -8.97 9.20 -1.80
C SER A 26 -7.79 10.02 -1.30
N LYS A 27 -8.04 11.27 -0.97
CA LYS A 27 -7.08 12.15 -0.33
C LYS A 27 -7.66 12.65 0.99
N THR A 28 -6.91 12.48 2.08
CA THR A 28 -7.23 13.03 3.40
C THR A 28 -6.04 13.85 3.89
N GLU A 29 -6.30 15.04 4.37
CA GLU A 29 -5.26 15.96 4.82
C GLU A 29 -5.66 16.62 6.14
N ALA A 30 -4.73 16.67 7.09
CA ALA A 30 -4.80 17.47 8.29
C ALA A 30 -3.53 18.32 8.39
N SER A 31 -3.68 19.63 8.46
CA SER A 31 -2.50 20.49 8.41
C SER A 31 -2.60 21.76 9.25
N ILE A 32 -1.45 22.21 9.71
CA ILE A 32 -1.20 23.59 10.12
C ILE A 32 -0.26 24.16 9.07
N SER A 33 -0.69 25.16 8.31
CA SER A 33 0.03 25.61 7.11
C SER A 33 0.04 27.12 6.92
N GLY A 34 0.67 27.58 5.87
CA GLY A 34 0.87 28.98 5.56
C GLY A 34 1.88 29.64 6.48
N ARG A 35 1.54 30.84 6.98
CA ARG A 35 2.34 31.61 7.95
C ARG A 35 1.68 31.65 9.32
N ALA A 36 1.04 30.54 9.72
CA ALA A 36 0.38 30.45 11.02
C ALA A 36 1.37 30.69 12.17
N LYS A 37 0.91 31.44 13.17
CA LYS A 37 1.66 31.67 14.41
C LYS A 37 0.88 31.12 15.58
N LEU A 38 1.49 30.23 16.33
CA LEU A 38 0.93 29.61 17.54
C LEU A 38 1.82 30.02 18.72
N GLU A 39 1.23 30.68 19.71
CA GLU A 39 1.96 31.19 20.87
C GLU A 39 1.25 30.82 22.18
N ASN A 40 2.02 30.67 23.26
CA ASN A 40 1.52 30.46 24.62
C ASN A 40 0.62 29.24 24.80
N ILE A 41 0.80 28.18 23.99
CA ILE A 41 0.11 26.91 24.17
C ILE A 41 0.83 26.11 25.26
N SER A 42 0.10 25.65 26.28
CA SER A 42 0.64 24.82 27.37
C SER A 42 0.33 23.33 27.25
N GLY A 43 -0.57 22.96 26.33
CA GLY A 43 -1.02 21.58 26.16
C GLY A 43 -0.39 20.87 24.97
N THR A 44 -1.18 20.08 24.24
CA THR A 44 -0.73 19.33 23.06
C THR A 44 -1.25 19.94 21.77
N ILE A 45 -0.37 20.17 20.84
CA ILE A 45 -0.69 20.51 19.43
C ILE A 45 -0.79 19.18 18.67
N LYS A 46 -2.03 18.81 18.29
CA LYS A 46 -2.28 17.53 17.63
C LYS A 46 -2.63 17.74 16.16
N VAL A 47 -1.93 17.03 15.27
CA VAL A 47 -2.23 16.96 13.83
C VAL A 47 -2.28 15.49 13.43
N SER A 48 -3.44 15.01 13.04
CA SER A 48 -3.58 13.56 12.75
C SER A 48 -4.49 13.26 11.58
N THR A 49 -4.12 12.25 10.81
CA THR A 49 -4.99 11.58 9.84
C THR A 49 -5.10 10.11 10.21
N ASP A 50 -6.31 9.57 10.09
CA ASP A 50 -6.62 8.16 10.35
C ASP A 50 -7.69 7.70 9.36
N GLY A 51 -7.50 6.53 8.77
CA GLY A 51 -8.50 5.99 7.89
C GLY A 51 -8.19 4.63 7.28
N THR A 52 -9.28 4.04 6.78
CA THR A 52 -9.25 2.77 6.08
C THR A 52 -9.82 2.92 4.69
N THR A 53 -9.12 2.39 3.70
CA THR A 53 -9.52 2.41 2.29
C THR A 53 -9.52 0.99 1.71
N ASN A 54 -10.53 0.68 0.91
CA ASN A 54 -10.70 -0.64 0.34
C ASN A 54 -11.21 -0.55 -1.10
N ALA A 55 -10.48 -1.15 -2.03
CA ALA A 55 -10.88 -1.35 -3.41
C ALA A 55 -11.09 -2.85 -3.67
N THR A 56 -12.31 -3.27 -3.99
CA THR A 56 -12.62 -4.66 -4.28
C THR A 56 -13.30 -4.79 -5.63
N ALA A 57 -12.77 -5.62 -6.51
CA ALA A 57 -13.38 -6.04 -7.75
C ALA A 57 -13.64 -7.54 -7.72
N ALA A 58 -14.86 -7.95 -7.99
CA ALA A 58 -15.27 -9.35 -8.06
C ALA A 58 -15.99 -9.63 -9.38
N ALA A 59 -15.52 -10.59 -10.15
CA ALA A 59 -16.11 -10.97 -11.42
C ALA A 59 -16.37 -12.49 -11.47
N THR A 60 -17.55 -12.88 -11.92
CA THR A 60 -17.94 -14.28 -12.08
C THR A 60 -18.52 -14.49 -13.47
N ALA A 61 -18.06 -15.52 -14.16
CA ALA A 61 -18.67 -15.97 -15.41
C ALA A 61 -18.85 -17.48 -15.42
N ALA A 62 -19.99 -17.92 -15.91
CA ALA A 62 -20.31 -19.34 -16.10
C ALA A 62 -20.90 -19.58 -17.48
N SER A 63 -20.47 -20.62 -18.18
CA SER A 63 -21.02 -21.04 -19.45
C SER A 63 -21.21 -22.55 -19.51
N ALA A 64 -22.30 -22.98 -20.14
CA ALA A 64 -22.62 -24.38 -20.36
C ALA A 64 -23.27 -24.59 -21.74
N GLY A 65 -23.04 -25.75 -22.37
CA GLY A 65 -23.58 -26.06 -23.69
C GLY A 65 -22.79 -27.17 -24.38
N ALA A 66 -23.05 -27.46 -25.65
CA ALA A 66 -22.14 -28.33 -26.40
C ALA A 66 -20.76 -27.71 -26.52
N VAL A 67 -20.69 -26.35 -26.69
CA VAL A 67 -19.49 -25.55 -26.54
C VAL A 67 -19.74 -24.51 -25.48
N GLY A 68 -18.97 -24.54 -24.38
CA GLY A 68 -19.02 -23.55 -23.31
C GLY A 68 -17.73 -22.72 -23.26
N ALA A 69 -17.83 -21.39 -23.39
CA ALA A 69 -16.70 -20.49 -23.23
C ALA A 69 -16.97 -19.42 -22.16
N SER A 70 -16.07 -19.24 -21.19
CA SER A 70 -16.18 -18.19 -20.18
C SER A 70 -14.92 -17.35 -20.10
N THR A 71 -15.08 -16.02 -20.07
CA THR A 71 -13.99 -15.09 -19.82
C THR A 71 -14.30 -14.22 -18.62
N THR A 72 -13.33 -13.99 -17.74
CA THR A 72 -13.56 -13.24 -16.52
C THR A 72 -12.39 -12.33 -16.23
N THR A 73 -12.65 -11.05 -15.98
CA THR A 73 -11.62 -10.09 -15.63
C THR A 73 -12.03 -9.29 -14.38
N ALA A 74 -11.14 -9.20 -13.40
CA ALA A 74 -11.32 -8.32 -12.23
C ALA A 74 -10.07 -7.47 -12.02
N VAL A 75 -10.25 -6.16 -11.93
CA VAL A 75 -9.18 -5.21 -11.66
C VAL A 75 -9.55 -4.35 -10.47
N ALA A 76 -8.76 -4.38 -9.40
CA ALA A 76 -8.90 -3.53 -8.22
C ALA A 76 -7.67 -2.65 -8.05
N VAL A 77 -7.86 -1.34 -8.01
CA VAL A 77 -6.79 -0.36 -7.79
C VAL A 77 -7.16 0.51 -6.60
N ASN A 78 -6.25 0.65 -5.64
CA ASN A 78 -6.36 1.58 -4.51
C ASN A 78 -5.20 2.58 -4.56
N ARG A 79 -5.53 3.88 -4.65
CA ARG A 79 -4.60 5.01 -4.73
C ARG A 79 -4.91 6.04 -3.66
N SER A 80 -4.87 5.66 -2.40
CA SER A 80 -5.21 6.52 -1.29
C SER A 80 -4.01 7.31 -0.79
N ARG A 81 -4.23 8.57 -0.38
CA ARG A 81 -3.20 9.44 0.19
C ARG A 81 -3.69 10.12 1.46
N PHE A 82 -2.90 10.00 2.53
CA PHE A 82 -3.19 10.60 3.83
C PHE A 82 -1.98 11.40 4.31
N ASP A 83 -2.18 12.70 4.48
CA ASP A 83 -1.11 13.62 4.84
C ASP A 83 -1.46 14.36 6.14
N ALA A 84 -0.59 14.28 7.15
CA ALA A 84 -0.64 15.06 8.38
C ALA A 84 0.61 15.94 8.47
N PHE A 85 0.50 17.27 8.44
CA PHE A 85 1.72 18.09 8.43
C PHE A 85 1.61 19.45 9.12
N ILE A 86 2.78 19.94 9.53
CA ILE A 86 3.03 21.34 9.90
C ILE A 86 3.95 21.93 8.83
N GLY A 87 3.43 22.90 8.07
CA GLY A 87 4.13 23.48 6.93
C GLY A 87 5.36 24.29 7.31
N GLN A 88 6.27 24.49 6.37
CA GLN A 88 7.57 25.14 6.56
C GLN A 88 7.48 26.57 7.12
N GLY A 89 6.44 27.35 6.75
CA GLY A 89 6.28 28.75 7.17
C GLY A 89 5.63 28.94 8.55
N VAL A 90 5.23 27.85 9.20
CA VAL A 90 4.53 27.88 10.50
C VAL A 90 5.53 28.20 11.63
N SER A 91 5.17 29.17 12.47
CA SER A 91 5.93 29.51 13.68
C SER A 91 5.15 29.08 14.92
N ILE A 92 5.80 28.31 15.80
CA ILE A 92 5.23 27.85 17.07
C ILE A 92 6.18 28.27 18.19
N ASN A 93 5.72 29.13 19.08
CA ASN A 93 6.45 29.51 20.29
C ASN A 93 5.66 29.04 21.52
N ALA A 94 5.83 27.77 21.85
CA ALA A 94 5.11 27.10 22.91
C ALA A 94 6.03 26.12 23.67
N PRO A 95 7.03 26.62 24.43
CA PRO A 95 8.07 25.78 25.04
C PRO A 95 7.55 24.76 26.06
N SER A 96 6.31 24.92 26.54
CA SER A 96 5.65 23.97 27.42
C SER A 96 4.75 22.97 26.68
N ALA A 97 4.46 23.20 25.40
CA ALA A 97 3.57 22.35 24.62
C ALA A 97 4.30 21.14 24.03
N LYS A 98 3.54 20.08 23.82
CA LYS A 98 3.95 18.92 23.04
C LYS A 98 3.35 18.97 21.64
N ILE A 99 4.11 18.64 20.61
CA ILE A 99 3.58 18.28 19.28
C ILE A 99 3.36 16.77 19.23
N ASP A 100 2.14 16.34 18.84
CA ASP A 100 1.76 14.95 18.62
C ASP A 100 1.16 14.83 17.21
N MET A 101 1.96 14.34 16.28
CA MET A 101 1.56 14.14 14.89
C MET A 101 1.46 12.66 14.57
N LYS A 102 0.30 12.25 14.02
CA LYS A 102 0.05 10.84 13.67
C LYS A 102 -0.60 10.72 12.31
N GLY A 103 -0.01 9.90 11.45
CA GLY A 103 -0.62 9.38 10.24
C GLY A 103 -0.89 7.88 10.40
N TYR A 104 -2.11 7.45 10.12
CA TYR A 104 -2.45 6.04 10.00
C TYR A 104 -3.29 5.80 8.76
N LEU A 105 -2.85 4.87 7.90
CA LEU A 105 -3.58 4.47 6.72
C LEU A 105 -3.59 2.94 6.59
N LYS A 106 -4.78 2.35 6.68
CA LYS A 106 -5.02 0.97 6.26
C LYS A 106 -5.59 0.97 4.84
N ALA A 107 -4.91 0.27 3.91
CA ALA A 107 -5.28 0.29 2.51
C ALA A 107 -5.26 -1.12 1.91
N ASP A 108 -6.40 -1.56 1.39
CA ASP A 108 -6.56 -2.89 0.82
C ASP A 108 -6.97 -2.80 -0.66
N ALA A 109 -6.38 -3.67 -1.50
CA ALA A 109 -6.82 -3.91 -2.86
C ALA A 109 -7.09 -5.41 -3.06
N LYS A 110 -8.31 -5.77 -3.52
CA LYS A 110 -8.74 -7.17 -3.65
C LYS A 110 -9.38 -7.44 -5.00
N ALA A 111 -8.84 -8.39 -5.75
CA ALA A 111 -9.44 -8.91 -6.97
C ALA A 111 -9.84 -10.39 -6.81
N ILE A 112 -11.08 -10.70 -7.11
CA ILE A 112 -11.65 -12.06 -6.99
C ILE A 112 -12.26 -12.46 -8.31
N ILE A 113 -11.91 -13.64 -8.78
CA ILE A 113 -12.48 -14.21 -10.00
C ILE A 113 -12.98 -15.62 -9.76
N VAL A 114 -14.14 -15.91 -10.34
CA VAL A 114 -14.64 -17.26 -10.51
C VAL A 114 -15.04 -17.44 -11.98
N SER A 115 -14.43 -18.40 -12.66
CA SER A 115 -14.73 -18.75 -14.05
C SER A 115 -15.09 -20.23 -14.15
N ALA A 116 -16.20 -20.55 -14.79
CA ALA A 116 -16.61 -21.91 -15.03
C ALA A 116 -17.04 -22.10 -16.50
N ALA A 117 -16.54 -23.15 -17.17
CA ALA A 117 -16.92 -23.51 -18.51
C ALA A 117 -17.19 -25.02 -18.60
N GLY A 118 -18.29 -25.44 -19.24
CA GLY A 118 -18.70 -26.85 -19.34
C GLY A 118 -19.35 -27.18 -20.66
N GLY A 119 -19.29 -28.49 -21.07
CA GLY A 119 -19.90 -28.99 -22.31
C GLY A 119 -19.08 -30.09 -22.98
N LEU A 120 -19.30 -30.36 -24.28
CA LEU A 120 -18.40 -31.22 -25.04
C LEU A 120 -17.03 -30.56 -25.22
N ALA A 121 -17.02 -29.23 -25.39
CA ALA A 121 -15.80 -28.42 -25.33
C ALA A 121 -15.99 -27.28 -24.31
N GLY A 122 -15.13 -27.22 -23.29
CA GLY A 122 -15.15 -26.19 -22.24
C GLY A 122 -13.87 -25.35 -22.26
N VAL A 123 -13.99 -24.03 -22.44
CA VAL A 123 -12.85 -23.11 -22.43
C VAL A 123 -13.07 -22.01 -21.39
N GLY A 124 -12.21 -21.94 -20.38
CA GLY A 124 -12.21 -20.90 -19.34
C GLY A 124 -10.96 -20.02 -19.41
N VAL A 125 -11.14 -18.71 -19.32
CA VAL A 125 -10.02 -17.76 -19.16
C VAL A 125 -10.32 -16.78 -18.04
N SER A 126 -9.35 -16.57 -17.17
CA SER A 126 -9.49 -15.63 -16.04
C SER A 126 -8.26 -14.74 -15.86
N VAL A 127 -8.50 -13.44 -15.65
CA VAL A 127 -7.44 -12.47 -15.39
C VAL A 127 -7.79 -11.61 -14.18
N ALA A 128 -7.07 -11.76 -13.08
CA ALA A 128 -7.25 -11.00 -11.86
C ALA A 128 -6.05 -10.10 -11.57
N VAL A 129 -6.30 -8.83 -11.35
CA VAL A 129 -5.24 -7.85 -11.03
C VAL A 129 -5.63 -7.02 -9.82
N ALA A 130 -4.80 -6.97 -8.79
CA ALA A 130 -4.95 -6.04 -7.69
C ALA A 130 -3.68 -5.18 -7.54
N VAL A 131 -3.88 -3.87 -7.46
CA VAL A 131 -2.80 -2.89 -7.30
C VAL A 131 -3.11 -2.00 -6.10
N ASN A 132 -2.26 -2.02 -5.09
CA ASN A 132 -2.35 -1.19 -3.91
C ASN A 132 -1.18 -0.20 -3.88
N ARG A 133 -1.49 1.10 -3.92
CA ARG A 133 -0.49 2.19 -3.94
C ARG A 133 -0.82 3.27 -2.91
N PRO A 134 -1.04 2.91 -1.64
CA PRO A 134 -1.32 3.89 -0.62
C PRO A 134 -0.07 4.71 -0.30
N VAL A 135 -0.26 5.99 -0.02
CA VAL A 135 0.78 6.90 0.44
C VAL A 135 0.30 7.57 1.72
N SER A 136 1.06 7.49 2.79
CA SER A 136 0.81 8.26 4.00
C SER A 136 2.07 9.00 4.41
N MET A 137 1.92 10.27 4.74
CA MET A 137 3.02 11.14 5.14
C MET A 137 2.66 11.95 6.38
N THR A 138 3.53 11.90 7.38
CA THR A 138 3.44 12.75 8.56
C THR A 138 4.73 13.54 8.67
N TYR A 139 4.67 14.89 8.55
CA TYR A 139 5.90 15.66 8.49
C TYR A 139 5.81 17.09 9.02
N ILE A 140 6.95 17.63 9.43
CA ILE A 140 7.19 19.05 9.72
C ILE A 140 8.08 19.61 8.62
N GLY A 141 7.69 20.73 8.01
CA GLY A 141 8.47 21.41 6.99
C GLY A 141 7.98 21.12 5.56
N ILE A 142 8.87 20.64 4.69
CA ILE A 142 8.57 20.35 3.28
C ILE A 142 8.25 18.87 3.10
N THR A 143 7.45 18.57 2.10
CA THR A 143 7.08 17.19 1.72
C THR A 143 8.32 16.30 1.51
N PRO A 144 8.44 15.15 2.18
CA PRO A 144 9.67 14.36 2.19
C PRO A 144 9.97 13.61 0.88
N ASN A 145 8.98 13.35 0.04
CA ASN A 145 9.14 12.62 -1.23
C ASN A 145 9.43 13.52 -2.45
N GLY A 146 9.60 14.83 -2.23
CA GLY A 146 9.82 15.78 -3.31
C GLY A 146 8.55 16.26 -4.01
N ASP A 147 7.38 15.67 -3.74
CA ASP A 147 6.09 16.19 -4.22
C ASP A 147 5.84 17.53 -3.53
N ILE A 148 5.58 18.54 -4.31
CA ILE A 148 5.28 19.88 -3.78
C ILE A 148 3.79 19.95 -3.50
N ILE A 149 3.42 19.93 -2.21
CA ILE A 149 2.10 20.40 -1.81
C ILE A 149 2.21 21.92 -1.70
N GLU A 150 1.49 22.66 -2.53
CA GLU A 150 1.57 24.14 -2.59
C GLU A 150 1.42 24.80 -1.21
N THR A 151 0.61 24.20 -0.35
CA THR A 151 0.35 24.70 1.01
C THR A 151 1.52 24.49 1.99
N SER A 152 2.47 23.61 1.69
CA SER A 152 3.64 23.34 2.54
C SER A 152 4.88 24.14 2.12
N LYS A 153 4.86 24.75 0.94
CA LYS A 153 5.96 25.53 0.41
C LYS A 153 5.86 26.98 0.89
N SER A 154 6.86 27.43 1.63
CA SER A 154 7.05 28.82 2.03
C SER A 154 8.51 29.22 1.82
N ASP A 155 8.75 30.39 1.29
CA ASP A 155 10.13 30.95 1.19
C ASP A 155 10.66 31.35 2.56
N VAL A 156 9.76 31.52 3.54
CA VAL A 156 10.10 31.84 4.93
C VAL A 156 9.97 30.60 5.79
N ARG A 157 11.05 30.24 6.48
CA ARG A 157 11.03 29.15 7.47
C ARG A 157 10.59 29.70 8.81
N GLY A 158 9.49 29.15 9.34
CA GLY A 158 9.08 29.41 10.69
C GLY A 158 10.00 28.74 11.72
N GLN A 159 9.95 29.22 12.95
CA GLN A 159 10.65 28.62 14.08
C GLN A 159 9.65 27.85 14.95
N ILE A 160 9.94 26.59 15.25
CA ILE A 160 9.13 25.75 16.14
C ILE A 160 9.92 25.56 17.44
N THR A 161 9.37 26.05 18.56
CA THR A 161 9.94 25.87 19.91
C THR A 161 8.90 25.22 20.80
N VAL A 162 9.18 24.00 21.28
CA VAL A 162 8.24 23.16 22.04
C VAL A 162 8.95 22.36 23.14
N SER A 163 8.20 21.71 24.02
CA SER A 163 8.78 20.81 25.02
C SER A 163 9.22 19.47 24.40
N SER A 164 8.42 18.91 23.50
CA SER A 164 8.75 17.68 22.78
C SER A 164 7.96 17.59 21.47
N ALA A 165 8.43 16.77 20.53
CA ALA A 165 7.70 16.50 19.29
C ALA A 165 7.76 15.03 18.91
N ASP A 166 6.58 14.44 18.65
CA ASP A 166 6.41 13.12 18.08
C ASP A 166 5.82 13.23 16.69
N VAL A 167 6.51 12.69 15.70
CA VAL A 167 6.10 12.64 14.28
C VAL A 167 6.06 11.17 13.86
N ARG A 168 4.88 10.58 13.84
CA ARG A 168 4.70 9.14 13.59
C ARG A 168 3.80 8.88 12.41
N ASN A 169 4.18 7.92 11.58
CA ASN A 169 3.39 7.48 10.45
C ASN A 169 3.35 5.96 10.35
N THR A 170 2.17 5.39 10.11
CA THR A 170 1.99 3.95 9.95
C THR A 170 1.12 3.66 8.73
N VAL A 171 1.55 2.72 7.90
CA VAL A 171 0.78 2.22 6.76
C VAL A 171 0.63 0.70 6.85
N ASP A 172 -0.61 0.22 6.84
CA ASP A 172 -0.96 -1.18 6.65
C ASP A 172 -1.48 -1.37 5.23
N GLY A 173 -0.68 -1.97 4.35
CA GLY A 173 -1.02 -2.18 2.95
C GLY A 173 -1.25 -3.66 2.64
N SER A 174 -2.44 -4.07 2.19
CA SER A 174 -2.72 -5.44 1.79
C SER A 174 -3.18 -5.53 0.35
N THR A 175 -2.65 -6.51 -0.37
CA THR A 175 -3.07 -6.85 -1.73
C THR A 175 -3.44 -8.32 -1.78
N LYS A 176 -4.67 -8.63 -2.21
CA LYS A 176 -5.13 -10.00 -2.32
C LYS A 176 -5.73 -10.26 -3.69
N VAL A 177 -5.24 -11.31 -4.35
CA VAL A 177 -5.79 -11.79 -5.62
C VAL A 177 -6.19 -13.25 -5.47
N THR A 178 -7.42 -13.56 -5.86
CA THR A 178 -7.94 -14.94 -5.85
C THR A 178 -8.57 -15.24 -7.19
N SER A 179 -8.09 -16.27 -7.86
CA SER A 179 -8.68 -16.77 -9.12
C SER A 179 -9.06 -18.25 -8.98
N LEU A 180 -10.32 -18.56 -9.24
CA LEU A 180 -10.84 -19.92 -9.34
C LEU A 180 -11.30 -20.15 -10.78
N GLY A 181 -10.68 -21.09 -11.47
CA GLY A 181 -11.02 -21.49 -12.83
C GLY A 181 -11.44 -22.94 -12.89
N LEU A 182 -12.58 -23.24 -13.53
CA LEU A 182 -13.11 -24.57 -13.74
C LEU A 182 -13.41 -24.77 -15.23
N ALA A 183 -12.93 -25.85 -15.82
CA ALA A 183 -13.32 -26.24 -17.16
C ALA A 183 -13.60 -27.77 -17.20
N ALA A 184 -14.70 -28.16 -17.81
CA ALA A 184 -15.08 -29.58 -17.93
C ALA A 184 -15.68 -29.89 -19.32
N GLY A 185 -15.36 -31.09 -19.87
CA GLY A 185 -15.87 -31.47 -21.17
C GLY A 185 -15.10 -32.61 -21.85
N GLY A 186 -15.45 -32.97 -23.06
CA GLY A 186 -14.62 -33.87 -23.88
C GLY A 186 -13.24 -33.27 -24.15
N VAL A 187 -13.22 -31.98 -24.52
CA VAL A 187 -12.03 -31.15 -24.56
C VAL A 187 -12.22 -30.00 -23.55
N ALA A 188 -11.32 -29.87 -22.58
CA ALA A 188 -11.40 -28.85 -21.57
C ALA A 188 -10.08 -28.04 -21.50
N VAL A 189 -10.18 -26.70 -21.54
CA VAL A 189 -9.03 -25.79 -21.47
C VAL A 189 -9.34 -24.72 -20.42
N ASN A 190 -8.41 -24.46 -19.50
CA ASN A 190 -8.51 -23.34 -18.57
C ASN A 190 -7.18 -22.57 -18.46
N GLY A 191 -7.27 -21.25 -18.61
CA GLY A 191 -6.16 -20.33 -18.41
C GLY A 191 -6.45 -19.36 -17.28
N ALA A 192 -5.49 -19.19 -16.34
CA ALA A 192 -5.63 -18.25 -15.25
C ALA A 192 -4.38 -17.38 -15.05
N VAL A 193 -4.58 -16.08 -14.98
CA VAL A 193 -3.52 -15.10 -14.64
C VAL A 193 -3.97 -14.29 -13.42
N ALA A 194 -3.11 -14.24 -12.39
CA ALA A 194 -3.38 -13.46 -11.19
C ALA A 194 -2.13 -12.62 -10.83
N LEU A 195 -2.31 -11.31 -10.76
CA LEU A 195 -1.23 -10.35 -10.51
C LEU A 195 -1.56 -9.48 -9.30
N GLY A 196 -0.71 -9.52 -8.27
CA GLY A 196 -0.83 -8.71 -7.06
C GLY A 196 0.36 -7.76 -6.91
N PHE A 197 0.11 -6.46 -6.79
CA PHE A 197 1.14 -5.44 -6.64
C PHE A 197 0.86 -4.57 -5.42
N ASN A 198 1.79 -4.53 -4.46
CA ASN A 198 1.75 -3.61 -3.33
C ASN A 198 2.93 -2.62 -3.44
N ARG A 199 2.61 -1.33 -3.51
CA ARG A 199 3.56 -0.22 -3.63
C ARG A 199 3.28 0.84 -2.58
N ALA A 200 3.06 0.42 -1.34
CA ALA A 200 2.76 1.29 -0.23
C ALA A 200 3.96 2.18 0.14
N LYS A 201 3.67 3.41 0.58
CA LYS A 201 4.68 4.37 1.03
C LYS A 201 4.29 4.96 2.39
N SER A 202 5.21 4.88 3.35
CA SER A 202 5.09 5.47 4.68
C SER A 202 6.26 6.43 4.92
N TYR A 203 5.96 7.69 5.20
CA TYR A 203 6.97 8.70 5.50
C TYR A 203 6.66 9.40 6.81
N ALA A 204 7.62 9.41 7.73
CA ALA A 204 7.65 10.31 8.88
C ALA A 204 8.85 11.22 8.75
N ALA A 205 8.68 12.55 8.83
CA ALA A 205 9.81 13.44 8.58
C ALA A 205 9.79 14.77 9.36
N VAL A 206 10.98 15.25 9.68
CA VAL A 206 11.27 16.67 9.89
C VAL A 206 12.17 17.08 8.74
N ASN A 207 11.63 17.84 7.78
CA ASN A 207 12.28 18.07 6.51
C ASN A 207 12.46 19.57 6.23
N LYS A 208 13.72 20.03 6.26
CA LYS A 208 14.13 21.42 6.00
C LYS A 208 13.39 22.44 6.88
N ALA A 209 13.19 22.11 8.15
CA ALA A 209 12.49 22.93 9.13
C ALA A 209 13.43 23.37 10.27
N ASN A 210 13.02 24.41 11.01
CA ASN A 210 13.66 24.82 12.26
C ASN A 210 12.83 24.30 13.43
N VAL A 211 13.35 23.34 14.18
CA VAL A 211 12.67 22.74 15.34
C VAL A 211 13.60 22.73 16.55
N THR A 212 13.15 23.30 17.65
CA THR A 212 13.82 23.25 18.95
C THR A 212 12.87 22.61 19.95
N ALA A 213 13.23 21.45 20.47
CA ALA A 213 12.55 20.79 21.58
C ALA A 213 13.46 20.78 22.81
N THR A 214 12.91 21.10 23.99
CA THR A 214 13.69 21.00 25.24
C THR A 214 13.82 19.56 25.74
N GLY A 215 12.93 18.68 25.33
CA GLY A 215 12.92 17.25 25.60
C GLY A 215 13.16 16.44 24.31
N ASP A 216 12.32 15.43 24.07
CA ASP A 216 12.53 14.46 23.03
C ASP A 216 11.93 14.89 21.68
N LEU A 217 12.62 14.55 20.60
CA LEU A 217 12.11 14.56 19.24
C LEU A 217 12.13 13.14 18.68
N THR A 218 10.94 12.59 18.39
CA THR A 218 10.79 11.27 17.78
C THR A 218 10.23 11.39 16.37
N VAL A 219 10.89 10.76 15.41
CA VAL A 219 10.41 10.60 14.03
C VAL A 219 10.35 9.11 13.73
N GLU A 220 9.14 8.56 13.61
CA GLU A 220 8.92 7.11 13.45
C GLU A 220 8.04 6.81 12.25
N ALA A 221 8.55 6.00 11.32
CA ALA A 221 7.79 5.45 10.22
C ALA A 221 7.64 3.93 10.42
N ALA A 222 6.42 3.41 10.28
CA ALA A 222 6.12 2.00 10.35
C ALA A 222 5.30 1.56 9.15
N MET A 223 5.48 0.31 8.72
CA MET A 223 4.73 -0.24 7.61
C MET A 223 4.59 -1.75 7.74
N ASN A 224 3.36 -2.24 7.50
CA ASN A 224 3.09 -3.63 7.23
C ASN A 224 2.62 -3.76 5.78
N GLY A 225 3.28 -4.59 4.98
CA GLY A 225 2.98 -4.78 3.57
C GLY A 225 2.79 -6.26 3.23
N ASN A 226 1.62 -6.62 2.68
CA ASN A 226 1.34 -8.01 2.36
C ASN A 226 0.76 -8.10 0.94
N THR A 227 1.25 -9.08 0.17
CA THR A 227 0.72 -9.39 -1.15
C THR A 227 0.52 -10.88 -1.28
N THR A 228 -0.73 -11.30 -1.42
CA THR A 228 -1.11 -12.70 -1.51
C THR A 228 -1.84 -12.97 -2.81
N VAL A 229 -1.34 -13.89 -3.61
CA VAL A 229 -1.92 -14.30 -4.88
C VAL A 229 -2.18 -15.80 -4.86
N TYR A 230 -3.45 -16.19 -5.01
CA TYR A 230 -3.89 -17.57 -5.10
C TYR A 230 -4.57 -17.84 -6.43
N ILE A 231 -4.14 -18.91 -7.11
CA ILE A 231 -4.84 -19.48 -8.25
C ILE A 231 -5.18 -20.92 -7.92
N THR A 232 -6.46 -21.28 -8.14
CA THR A 232 -6.91 -22.66 -8.19
C THR A 232 -7.57 -22.90 -9.54
N SER A 233 -7.08 -23.88 -10.29
CA SER A 233 -7.60 -24.24 -11.60
C SER A 233 -7.86 -25.74 -11.64
N VAL A 234 -9.06 -26.14 -12.09
CA VAL A 234 -9.42 -27.54 -12.25
C VAL A 234 -9.93 -27.76 -13.67
N VAL A 235 -9.34 -28.72 -14.36
CA VAL A 235 -9.68 -29.06 -15.74
C VAL A 235 -9.96 -30.55 -15.84
N ALA A 236 -11.12 -30.96 -16.36
CA ALA A 236 -11.50 -32.37 -16.50
C ALA A 236 -12.08 -32.67 -17.88
N GLY A 237 -11.55 -33.68 -18.57
CA GLY A 237 -12.00 -34.03 -19.92
C GLY A 237 -11.20 -35.17 -20.53
N SER A 238 -11.60 -35.69 -21.69
CA SER A 238 -10.76 -36.64 -22.43
C SER A 238 -9.43 -36.04 -22.82
N VAL A 239 -9.45 -34.75 -23.19
CA VAL A 239 -8.27 -33.90 -23.32
C VAL A 239 -8.43 -32.71 -22.36
N ALA A 240 -7.52 -32.56 -21.39
CA ALA A 240 -7.57 -31.53 -20.36
C ALA A 240 -6.28 -30.72 -20.35
N VAL A 241 -6.36 -29.40 -20.56
CA VAL A 241 -5.20 -28.48 -20.55
C VAL A 241 -5.43 -27.34 -19.57
N GLY A 242 -4.58 -27.22 -18.56
CA GLY A 242 -4.59 -26.13 -17.58
C GLY A 242 -3.28 -25.32 -17.62
N ALA A 243 -3.38 -23.99 -17.65
CA ALA A 243 -2.22 -23.11 -17.54
C ALA A 243 -2.51 -21.98 -16.55
N SER A 244 -1.59 -21.75 -15.59
CA SER A 244 -1.81 -20.75 -14.55
C SER A 244 -0.54 -19.98 -14.22
N VAL A 245 -0.65 -18.64 -14.11
CA VAL A 245 0.43 -17.73 -13.77
C VAL A 245 0.04 -16.84 -12.60
N ALA A 246 0.76 -16.92 -11.49
CA ALA A 246 0.61 -16.07 -10.32
C ALA A 246 1.85 -15.21 -10.08
N VAL A 247 1.66 -13.91 -9.91
CA VAL A 247 2.74 -12.99 -9.55
C VAL A 247 2.33 -12.16 -8.35
N ALA A 248 3.09 -12.25 -7.26
CA ALA A 248 2.97 -11.41 -6.09
C ALA A 248 4.21 -10.49 -6.00
N GLN A 249 4.02 -9.19 -6.04
CA GLN A 249 5.12 -8.22 -5.95
C GLN A 249 4.86 -7.20 -4.84
N ILE A 250 5.88 -6.98 -4.00
CA ILE A 250 5.95 -5.86 -3.08
C ILE A 250 7.12 -4.97 -3.48
N LYS A 251 6.83 -3.67 -3.59
CA LYS A 251 7.82 -2.60 -3.77
C LYS A 251 7.41 -1.43 -2.90
N SER A 252 7.62 -1.55 -1.60
CA SER A 252 7.17 -0.58 -0.60
C SER A 252 8.33 0.27 -0.08
N GLU A 253 8.02 1.47 0.40
CA GLU A 253 9.00 2.40 0.96
C GLU A 253 8.55 2.84 2.35
N ASN A 254 9.37 2.57 3.37
CA ASN A 254 9.19 3.03 4.73
C ASN A 254 10.38 3.91 5.13
N ILE A 255 10.13 5.19 5.36
CA ILE A 255 11.22 6.17 5.54
C ILE A 255 10.93 7.07 6.74
N ALA A 256 11.84 7.03 7.73
CA ALA A 256 11.93 8.02 8.78
C ALA A 256 13.10 8.97 8.49
N LEU A 257 12.86 10.28 8.44
CA LEU A 257 13.82 11.26 7.95
C LEU A 257 13.89 12.50 8.84
N ILE A 258 15.11 12.91 9.22
CA ILE A 258 15.40 14.29 9.59
C ILE A 258 16.38 14.85 8.56
N ASP A 259 15.93 15.81 7.75
CA ASP A 259 16.76 16.58 6.82
C ASP A 259 16.89 18.03 7.31
N VAL A 260 18.09 18.38 7.78
CA VAL A 260 18.40 19.71 8.30
C VAL A 260 18.93 20.67 7.24
N THR A 261 18.86 20.31 5.95
CA THR A 261 19.36 21.15 4.86
C THR A 261 18.79 22.56 4.93
N GLY A 262 19.65 23.54 5.28
CA GLY A 262 19.31 24.94 5.48
C GLY A 262 18.41 25.21 6.69
N GLY A 263 18.30 24.30 7.66
CA GLY A 263 17.53 24.44 8.90
C GLY A 263 18.32 24.02 10.12
N THR A 264 17.68 24.11 11.29
CA THR A 264 18.24 23.67 12.56
C THR A 264 17.25 22.80 13.29
N VAL A 265 17.68 21.59 13.66
CA VAL A 265 16.91 20.68 14.51
C VAL A 265 17.70 20.45 15.79
N LYS A 266 17.11 20.83 16.92
CA LYS A 266 17.72 20.70 18.25
C LYS A 266 16.74 20.03 19.22
N ALA A 267 17.22 19.02 19.98
CA ALA A 267 16.47 18.39 21.06
C ALA A 267 17.39 17.78 22.11
N ALA A 268 16.85 17.44 23.29
CA ALA A 268 17.63 16.68 24.28
C ALA A 268 17.96 15.29 23.74
N ASN A 269 16.96 14.53 23.32
CA ASN A 269 17.13 13.25 22.64
C ASN A 269 16.47 13.29 21.26
N ILE A 270 17.13 12.74 20.25
CA ILE A 270 16.62 12.63 18.90
C ILE A 270 16.54 11.14 18.50
N SER A 271 15.35 10.68 18.15
CA SER A 271 15.12 9.30 17.67
C SER A 271 14.55 9.32 16.26
N VAL A 272 15.21 8.66 15.31
CA VAL A 272 14.75 8.48 13.93
C VAL A 272 14.65 6.98 13.67
N LEU A 273 13.42 6.48 13.58
CA LEU A 273 13.11 5.07 13.62
C LEU A 273 12.30 4.66 12.39
N ALA A 274 12.83 3.75 11.57
CA ALA A 274 12.10 3.12 10.49
C ALA A 274 11.82 1.65 10.85
N GLY A 275 10.60 1.37 11.35
CA GLY A 275 10.27 0.14 12.06
C GLY A 275 10.87 0.10 13.47
N THR A 276 10.14 -0.49 14.40
CA THR A 276 10.58 -0.73 15.79
C THR A 276 10.14 -2.13 16.21
N GLU A 277 10.56 -2.58 17.40
CA GLU A 277 10.08 -3.86 17.96
C GLU A 277 8.55 -3.87 18.13
N ALA A 278 7.97 -2.71 18.51
CA ALA A 278 6.52 -2.57 18.70
C ALA A 278 5.77 -2.41 17.37
N ASN A 279 6.39 -1.76 16.37
CA ASN A 279 5.84 -1.51 15.05
C ASN A 279 6.89 -1.87 13.99
N PRO A 280 7.14 -3.16 13.74
CA PRO A 280 8.18 -3.57 12.79
C PRO A 280 7.80 -3.16 11.36
N TYR A 281 8.82 -2.96 10.54
CA TYR A 281 8.64 -3.00 9.10
C TYR A 281 8.52 -4.48 8.70
N ASP A 282 7.33 -4.87 8.24
CA ASP A 282 7.03 -6.26 7.85
C ASP A 282 6.45 -6.31 6.44
N THR A 283 7.03 -7.15 5.58
CA THR A 283 6.56 -7.28 4.19
C THR A 283 6.65 -8.74 3.73
N GLU A 284 5.52 -9.28 3.28
CA GLU A 284 5.40 -10.65 2.81
C GLU A 284 4.76 -10.73 1.43
N ALA A 285 5.44 -11.39 0.47
CA ALA A 285 4.91 -11.70 -0.85
C ALA A 285 4.71 -13.21 -0.99
N LEU A 286 3.48 -13.65 -1.24
CA LEU A 286 3.11 -15.05 -1.42
C LEU A 286 2.38 -15.25 -2.75
N ALA A 287 2.89 -16.12 -3.61
CA ALA A 287 2.24 -16.55 -4.84
C ALA A 287 2.03 -18.07 -4.81
N THR A 288 0.79 -18.52 -4.91
CA THR A 288 0.43 -19.93 -4.89
C THR A 288 -0.43 -20.29 -6.11
N VAL A 289 -0.03 -21.34 -6.81
CA VAL A 289 -0.78 -21.89 -7.95
C VAL A 289 -1.05 -23.37 -7.72
N ILE A 290 -2.32 -23.75 -7.82
CA ILE A 290 -2.77 -25.14 -7.78
C ILE A 290 -3.55 -25.41 -9.07
N THR A 291 -3.06 -26.30 -9.92
CA THR A 291 -3.77 -26.73 -11.13
C THR A 291 -3.93 -28.24 -11.12
N GLY A 292 -5.17 -28.71 -11.16
CA GLY A 292 -5.54 -30.08 -11.37
C GLY A 292 -5.98 -30.30 -12.81
N ALA A 293 -5.44 -31.31 -13.51
CA ALA A 293 -5.91 -31.74 -14.82
C ALA A 293 -6.15 -33.23 -14.78
N ALA A 294 -7.35 -33.68 -15.24
CA ALA A 294 -7.76 -35.08 -15.23
C ALA A 294 -8.38 -35.49 -16.58
N GLY A 295 -7.93 -36.61 -17.15
CA GLY A 295 -8.41 -37.08 -18.44
C GLY A 295 -7.52 -38.12 -19.09
N GLY A 296 -7.86 -38.58 -20.30
CA GLY A 296 -7.04 -39.48 -21.10
C GLY A 296 -5.73 -38.84 -21.54
N THR A 297 -5.77 -37.56 -21.86
CA THR A 297 -4.58 -36.70 -22.05
C THR A 297 -4.75 -35.47 -21.17
N ALA A 298 -3.86 -35.29 -20.18
CA ALA A 298 -3.95 -34.19 -19.23
C ALA A 298 -2.61 -33.43 -19.15
N VAL A 299 -2.65 -32.10 -19.30
CA VAL A 299 -1.49 -31.20 -19.20
C VAL A 299 -1.81 -30.09 -18.21
N ALA A 300 -0.94 -29.87 -17.21
CA ALA A 300 -1.02 -28.76 -16.28
C ALA A 300 0.29 -27.99 -16.25
N LEU A 301 0.25 -26.69 -16.52
CA LEU A 301 1.40 -25.78 -16.48
C LEU A 301 1.20 -24.71 -15.42
N ASN A 302 2.14 -24.61 -14.48
CA ASN A 302 2.05 -23.68 -13.36
C ASN A 302 3.31 -22.80 -13.28
N PHE A 303 3.09 -21.51 -13.07
CA PHE A 303 4.15 -20.55 -12.84
C PHE A 303 3.78 -19.63 -11.68
N ALA A 304 4.60 -19.58 -10.64
CA ALA A 304 4.39 -18.72 -9.48
C ALA A 304 5.65 -17.91 -9.20
N VAL A 305 5.51 -16.60 -9.03
CA VAL A 305 6.60 -15.68 -8.71
C VAL A 305 6.21 -14.82 -7.53
N ALA A 306 7.05 -14.77 -6.50
CA ALA A 306 6.95 -13.84 -5.40
C ALA A 306 8.19 -12.95 -5.38
N LEU A 307 8.00 -11.63 -5.42
CA LEU A 307 9.08 -10.63 -5.47
C LEU A 307 8.89 -9.63 -4.34
N ASN A 308 9.94 -9.42 -3.54
CA ASN A 308 9.98 -8.38 -2.53
C ASN A 308 11.21 -7.49 -2.78
N SER A 309 11.00 -6.22 -3.12
CA SER A 309 12.04 -5.23 -3.35
C SER A 309 11.75 -3.95 -2.56
N SER A 310 11.49 -4.11 -1.28
CA SER A 310 11.06 -3.03 -0.39
C SER A 310 12.24 -2.30 0.25
N VAL A 311 12.04 -1.05 0.63
CA VAL A 311 13.04 -0.19 1.26
C VAL A 311 12.58 0.23 2.64
N ASN A 312 13.41 -0.04 3.64
CA ASN A 312 13.25 0.47 5.01
C ASN A 312 14.44 1.33 5.38
N ARG A 313 14.23 2.62 5.67
CA ARG A 313 15.31 3.58 5.84
C ARG A 313 15.04 4.58 6.96
N ALA A 314 16.00 4.69 7.88
CA ALA A 314 16.10 5.79 8.83
C ALA A 314 17.29 6.68 8.46
N LYS A 315 17.10 8.00 8.40
CA LYS A 315 18.15 8.95 8.04
C LYS A 315 18.04 10.22 8.87
N ALA A 316 19.18 10.71 9.38
CA ALA A 316 19.30 12.01 10.00
C ALA A 316 20.54 12.73 9.43
N GLY A 317 20.40 14.01 9.07
CA GLY A 317 21.48 14.82 8.51
C GLY A 317 20.99 15.77 7.42
N GLY A 318 21.92 16.39 6.68
CA GLY A 318 21.64 17.33 5.59
C GLY A 318 22.94 17.84 4.99
N THR A 319 22.85 18.60 3.89
CA THR A 319 24.01 19.21 3.22
C THR A 319 24.44 20.55 3.83
N SER A 320 23.53 21.20 4.55
CA SER A 320 23.77 22.47 5.28
C SER A 320 22.76 22.57 6.42
N GLY A 321 23.11 23.22 7.52
CA GLY A 321 22.28 23.34 8.71
C GLY A 321 22.83 22.56 9.90
N SER A 322 22.07 22.45 10.98
CA SER A 322 22.53 21.88 12.23
C SER A 322 21.56 20.83 12.78
N LEU A 323 22.10 19.67 13.15
CA LEU A 323 21.42 18.64 13.93
C LEU A 323 22.10 18.54 15.30
N ILE A 324 21.38 18.87 16.37
CA ILE A 324 21.93 18.95 17.73
C ILE A 324 21.09 18.07 18.64
N ALA A 325 21.66 16.95 19.05
CA ALA A 325 21.14 16.11 20.13
C ALA A 325 22.00 16.36 21.37
N GLU A 326 21.42 16.90 22.45
CA GLU A 326 22.19 17.28 23.65
C GLU A 326 22.61 16.06 24.49
N LYS A 327 21.84 14.94 24.40
CA LYS A 327 22.09 13.73 25.17
C LYS A 327 22.26 12.51 24.27
N GLU A 328 21.26 12.18 23.43
CA GLU A 328 21.26 10.99 22.61
C GLU A 328 20.75 11.25 21.19
N LEU A 329 21.45 10.72 20.19
CA LEU A 329 20.97 10.58 18.81
C LEU A 329 20.87 9.10 18.47
N LYS A 330 19.63 8.62 18.24
CA LYS A 330 19.34 7.26 17.81
C LYS A 330 18.79 7.25 16.38
N VAL A 331 19.47 6.57 15.48
CA VAL A 331 19.01 6.34 14.09
C VAL A 331 19.00 4.85 13.84
N ARG A 332 17.80 4.25 13.62
CA ARG A 332 17.63 2.82 13.53
C ARG A 332 16.60 2.43 12.46
N ALA A 333 16.91 1.44 11.65
CA ALA A 333 15.98 0.82 10.72
C ALA A 333 15.88 -0.67 11.02
N ASP A 334 14.70 -1.13 11.43
CA ASP A 334 14.39 -2.53 11.73
C ASP A 334 13.41 -3.09 10.71
N GLY A 335 13.66 -4.30 10.23
CA GLY A 335 12.79 -4.95 9.26
C GLY A 335 12.75 -6.46 9.40
N ARG A 336 11.59 -7.04 9.05
CA ARG A 336 11.40 -8.47 8.81
C ARG A 336 10.93 -8.63 7.36
N THR A 337 11.49 -9.57 6.63
CA THR A 337 11.14 -9.85 5.23
C THR A 337 10.95 -11.33 5.00
#